data_d94238e752be5b12203927f3373f480e
#
_entry.id   d94238e752be5b12203927f3373f480e
#
_cell.length_a   1.000
_cell.length_b   1.000
_cell.length_c   1.000
_cell.angle_alpha   90.00
_cell.angle_beta   90.00
_cell.angle_gamma   90.00
#
_symmetry.space_group_name_H-M   'P 1'
#
loop_
_entity.id
_entity.type
_entity.pdbx_description
1 polymer ?
#
loop_
_entity_poly.entity_id
_entity_poly.type
_entity_poly.pdbx_seq_one_letter_code
_entity_poly.pdbx_strand_id
1 'polypeptide(L)'
;MTDILYGDYNPSGRLPYTIAKKREDYGVDVLYSSPDPIPQITYSEGLLIDYRWFDAKNIAPRFEFGFGLSYTTFEYTSIEVEICGTAGEPRKTLDAR
;
A
#
# COMPACT_ATOMS: atom_id res chain seq x y z
N MET A 1 17.40 12.70 13.27
CA MET A 1 17.66 11.24 13.32
C MET A 1 18.03 10.76 14.72
N THR A 2 18.85 11.50 15.43
CA THR A 2 19.25 11.19 16.82
C THR A 2 18.04 11.03 17.75
N ASP A 3 17.10 11.95 17.70
CA ASP A 3 15.89 11.98 18.52
C ASP A 3 14.99 10.73 18.35
N ILE A 4 14.96 10.17 17.10
CA ILE A 4 14.25 8.92 16.83
C ILE A 4 15.02 7.75 17.45
N LEU A 5 16.35 7.70 17.33
CA LEU A 5 17.14 6.58 17.85
C LEU A 5 17.16 6.53 19.38
N TYR A 6 17.12 7.67 20.04
CA TYR A 6 17.08 7.76 21.51
C TYR A 6 15.67 7.76 22.10
N GLY A 7 14.64 7.78 21.24
CA GLY A 7 13.25 7.65 21.66
C GLY A 7 12.54 8.96 22.00
N ASP A 8 13.18 10.11 21.79
CA ASP A 8 12.55 11.42 22.00
C ASP A 8 11.43 11.68 20.99
N TYR A 9 11.51 11.02 19.83
CA TYR A 9 10.51 11.10 18.77
C TYR A 9 10.09 9.72 18.30
N ASN A 10 8.78 9.43 18.33
CA ASN A 10 8.23 8.18 17.80
C ASN A 10 8.27 8.18 16.27
N PRO A 11 8.85 7.15 15.61
CA PRO A 11 8.80 7.06 14.16
C PRO A 11 7.36 6.88 13.68
N SER A 12 6.96 7.65 12.67
CA SER A 12 5.60 7.64 12.10
C SER A 12 5.56 7.32 10.60
N GLY A 13 6.73 7.26 9.96
CA GLY A 13 6.84 6.96 8.54
C GLY A 13 6.33 5.55 8.21
N ARG A 14 5.60 5.44 7.10
CA ARG A 14 5.08 4.19 6.57
C ARG A 14 5.52 4.01 5.13
N LEU A 15 5.74 2.77 4.71
CA LEU A 15 6.07 2.47 3.32
C LEU A 15 4.87 2.75 2.41
N PRO A 16 5.02 3.60 1.39
CA PRO A 16 3.95 3.85 0.41
C PRO A 16 3.95 2.85 -0.75
N TYR A 17 4.66 1.74 -0.61
CA TYR A 17 4.75 0.64 -1.59
C TYR A 17 5.15 -0.66 -0.90
N THR A 18 4.98 -1.78 -1.61
CA THR A 18 5.35 -3.12 -1.14
C THR A 18 6.78 -3.46 -1.56
N ILE A 19 7.58 -4.02 -0.66
CA ILE A 19 8.93 -4.49 -0.97
C ILE A 19 8.93 -6.01 -1.07
N ALA A 20 9.20 -6.53 -2.26
CA ALA A 20 9.32 -7.95 -2.52
C ALA A 20 10.56 -8.59 -1.87
N LYS A 21 10.57 -9.91 -1.74
CA LYS A 21 11.75 -10.69 -1.37
C LYS A 21 12.70 -10.89 -2.53
N LYS A 22 12.14 -11.00 -3.76
CA LYS A 22 12.86 -11.19 -5.02
C LYS A 22 12.28 -10.28 -6.09
N ARG A 23 13.08 -9.98 -7.10
CA ARG A 23 12.67 -9.15 -8.23
C ARG A 23 11.53 -9.75 -9.03
N GLU A 24 11.54 -11.07 -9.19
CA GLU A 24 10.54 -11.83 -9.94
C GLU A 24 9.14 -11.77 -9.30
N ASP A 25 9.09 -11.48 -7.99
CA ASP A 25 7.83 -11.41 -7.24
C ASP A 25 6.96 -10.22 -7.65
N TYR A 26 7.53 -9.19 -8.32
CA TYR A 26 6.77 -8.03 -8.80
C TYR A 26 5.89 -8.31 -10.03
N GLY A 27 6.13 -9.41 -10.75
CA GLY A 27 5.35 -9.82 -11.93
C GLY A 27 5.57 -9.00 -13.18
N VAL A 28 6.16 -7.83 -13.06
CA VAL A 28 6.57 -6.93 -14.15
C VAL A 28 8.01 -6.51 -13.95
N ASP A 29 8.68 -6.16 -15.02
CA ASP A 29 10.08 -5.75 -14.97
C ASP A 29 10.30 -4.40 -15.66
N VAL A 30 11.43 -3.78 -15.34
CA VAL A 30 11.83 -2.50 -15.91
C VAL A 30 12.37 -2.71 -17.31
N LEU A 31 11.89 -1.92 -18.24
CA LEU A 31 12.44 -1.85 -19.60
C LEU A 31 13.73 -1.03 -19.59
N TYR A 32 14.89 -1.69 -19.62
CA TYR A 32 16.20 -1.00 -19.61
C TYR A 32 16.64 -0.51 -20.98
N SER A 33 16.20 -1.18 -22.06
CA SER A 33 16.54 -0.83 -23.42
C SER A 33 15.45 -1.27 -24.38
N SER A 34 15.26 -0.53 -25.46
CA SER A 34 14.36 -0.88 -26.54
C SER A 34 15.10 -0.65 -27.87
N PRO A 35 14.95 -1.55 -28.85
CA PRO A 35 15.44 -1.33 -30.20
C PRO A 35 14.63 -0.25 -30.94
N ASP A 36 13.41 0.04 -30.45
CA ASP A 36 12.53 1.03 -31.07
C ASP A 36 12.89 2.44 -30.61
N PRO A 37 12.87 3.43 -31.54
CA PRO A 37 13.10 4.85 -31.20
C PRO A 37 12.06 5.41 -30.21
N ILE A 38 10.87 4.80 -30.19
CA ILE A 38 9.77 5.15 -29.27
C ILE A 38 9.41 3.87 -28.50
N PRO A 39 10.02 3.63 -27.32
CA PRO A 39 9.74 2.45 -26.54
C PRO A 39 8.29 2.46 -26.04
N GLN A 40 7.62 1.32 -26.18
CA GLN A 40 6.26 1.13 -25.67
C GLN A 40 6.31 0.20 -24.46
N ILE A 41 5.69 0.63 -23.38
CA ILE A 41 5.54 -0.15 -22.15
C ILE A 41 4.06 -0.48 -21.99
N THR A 42 3.73 -1.75 -22.09
CA THR A 42 2.36 -2.23 -21.88
C THR A 42 2.15 -2.55 -20.39
N TYR A 43 1.16 -1.93 -19.77
CA TYR A 43 0.77 -2.23 -18.39
C TYR A 43 -0.08 -3.50 -18.34
N SER A 44 0.59 -4.64 -18.47
CA SER A 44 -0.06 -5.96 -18.51
C SER A 44 -0.67 -6.39 -17.19
N GLU A 45 -0.23 -5.80 -16.08
CA GLU A 45 -0.74 -6.01 -14.74
C GLU A 45 -2.15 -5.44 -14.52
N GLY A 46 -2.57 -4.47 -15.35
CA GLY A 46 -3.88 -3.84 -15.27
C GLY A 46 -4.13 -3.16 -13.91
N LEU A 47 -5.15 -3.63 -13.18
CA LEU A 47 -5.49 -3.11 -11.85
C LEU A 47 -4.67 -3.73 -10.71
N LEU A 48 -3.88 -4.76 -11.00
CA LEU A 48 -3.07 -5.46 -10.01
C LEU A 48 -1.73 -4.76 -9.81
N ILE A 49 -1.76 -3.56 -9.26
CA ILE A 49 -0.59 -2.73 -8.99
C ILE A 49 -0.22 -2.85 -7.52
N ASP A 50 1.08 -2.96 -7.22
CA ASP A 50 1.69 -3.01 -5.90
C ASP A 50 1.06 -4.11 -5.02
N TYR A 51 0.58 -3.78 -3.81
CA TYR A 51 0.03 -4.74 -2.85
C TYR A 51 -1.11 -5.61 -3.42
N ARG A 52 -1.89 -5.10 -4.39
CA ARG A 52 -2.97 -5.86 -5.05
C ARG A 52 -2.44 -7.05 -5.83
N TRP A 53 -1.25 -6.92 -6.43
CA TRP A 53 -0.59 -8.03 -7.11
C TRP A 53 -0.16 -9.10 -6.10
N PHE A 54 0.49 -8.69 -5.01
CA PHE A 54 0.94 -9.61 -3.97
C PHE A 54 -0.22 -10.37 -3.34
N ASP A 55 -1.34 -9.68 -3.05
CA ASP A 55 -2.54 -10.29 -2.52
C ASP A 55 -3.18 -11.26 -3.52
N ALA A 56 -3.38 -10.84 -4.78
CA ALA A 56 -3.99 -11.67 -5.80
C ALA A 56 -3.19 -12.95 -6.14
N LYS A 57 -1.87 -12.87 -6.04
CA LYS A 57 -0.95 -14.01 -6.27
C LYS A 57 -0.57 -14.74 -5.00
N ASN A 58 -1.03 -14.28 -3.84
CA ASN A 58 -0.68 -14.84 -2.53
C ASN A 58 0.84 -14.92 -2.30
N ILE A 59 1.55 -13.85 -2.67
CA ILE A 59 2.99 -13.73 -2.53
C ILE A 59 3.28 -12.96 -1.23
N ALA A 60 3.98 -13.58 -0.29
CA ALA A 60 4.39 -12.92 0.94
C ALA A 60 5.56 -11.95 0.68
N PRO A 61 5.37 -10.63 0.84
CA PRO A 61 6.41 -9.65 0.62
C PRO A 61 7.48 -9.69 1.71
N ARG A 62 8.55 -8.93 1.54
CA ARG A 62 9.55 -8.67 2.58
C ARG A 62 9.06 -7.60 3.56
N PHE A 63 8.50 -6.51 3.01
CA PHE A 63 7.80 -5.48 3.76
C PHE A 63 6.53 -5.12 3.01
N GLU A 64 5.41 -5.15 3.69
CA GLU A 64 4.11 -4.86 3.12
C GLU A 64 3.87 -3.35 2.94
N PHE A 65 2.93 -3.00 2.09
CA PHE A 65 2.43 -1.63 1.98
C PHE A 65 1.95 -1.14 3.35
N GLY A 66 2.34 0.07 3.73
CA GLY A 66 2.01 0.64 5.03
C GLY A 66 2.87 0.16 6.19
N PHE A 67 3.89 -0.68 5.94
CA PHE A 67 4.84 -1.10 6.96
C PHE A 67 5.58 0.09 7.56
N GLY A 68 5.75 0.09 8.87
CA GLY A 68 6.54 1.08 9.59
C GLY A 68 6.81 0.64 11.02
N LEU A 69 7.88 1.17 11.58
CA LEU A 69 8.24 0.95 12.97
C LEU A 69 7.58 1.99 13.87
N SER A 70 7.29 1.59 15.09
CA SER A 70 6.79 2.48 16.15
C SER A 70 7.27 1.97 17.51
N TYR A 71 7.49 2.87 18.45
CA TYR A 71 7.78 2.52 19.85
C TYR A 71 6.52 2.21 20.65
N THR A 72 5.35 2.50 20.09
CA THR A 72 4.05 2.20 20.69
C THR A 72 3.22 1.28 19.80
N THR A 73 2.20 0.68 20.37
CA THR A 73 1.20 -0.13 19.67
C THR A 73 -0.07 0.66 19.49
N PHE A 74 -0.78 0.37 18.39
CA PHE A 74 -2.07 0.98 18.06
C PHE A 74 -3.11 -0.14 17.95
N GLU A 75 -4.25 0.07 18.55
CA GLU A 75 -5.40 -0.84 18.44
C GLU A 75 -6.56 -0.10 17.79
N TYR A 76 -7.09 -0.67 16.71
CA TYR A 76 -8.26 -0.16 16.00
C TYR A 76 -9.47 -0.92 16.51
N THR A 77 -10.34 -0.25 17.30
CA THR A 77 -11.49 -0.89 17.95
C THR A 77 -12.74 -0.89 17.09
N SER A 78 -12.91 0.11 16.23
CA SER A 78 -14.04 0.21 15.32
C SER A 78 -13.74 1.11 14.14
N ILE A 79 -14.48 0.94 13.08
CA ILE A 79 -14.56 1.85 11.94
C ILE A 79 -16.03 2.15 11.65
N GLU A 80 -16.39 3.42 11.58
CA GLU A 80 -17.71 3.87 11.18
C GLU A 80 -17.62 4.60 9.85
N VAL A 81 -18.47 4.21 8.90
CA VAL A 81 -18.54 4.84 7.59
C VAL A 81 -19.91 5.49 7.41
N GLU A 82 -19.92 6.83 7.33
CA GLU A 82 -21.13 7.57 7.02
C GLU A 82 -21.13 7.99 5.55
N ILE A 83 -22.22 7.69 4.84
CA ILE A 83 -22.45 8.22 3.51
C ILE A 83 -23.14 9.58 3.68
N CYS A 84 -22.41 10.65 3.44
CA CYS A 84 -22.99 11.99 3.40
C CYS A 84 -23.80 12.13 2.11
N GLY A 85 -25.13 11.93 2.20
CA GLY A 85 -26.06 12.21 1.12
C GLY A 85 -26.25 13.72 0.94
N THR A 86 -26.74 14.12 -0.23
CA THR A 86 -27.19 15.50 -0.48
C THR A 86 -28.28 15.86 0.55
N ALA A 87 -28.31 17.11 0.99
CA ALA A 87 -29.21 17.59 2.02
C ALA A 87 -30.68 17.16 1.77
N GLY A 88 -31.18 16.25 2.61
CA GLY A 88 -32.55 15.72 2.53
C GLY A 88 -32.68 14.21 2.53
N GLU A 89 -31.58 13.44 2.35
CA GLU A 89 -31.67 11.97 2.47
C GLU A 89 -31.24 11.47 3.87
N PRO A 90 -31.91 10.42 4.39
CA PRO A 90 -31.52 9.83 5.67
C PRO A 90 -30.14 9.21 5.56
N ARG A 91 -29.28 9.48 6.53
CA ARG A 91 -27.93 8.88 6.67
C ARG A 91 -28.05 7.35 6.74
N LYS A 92 -27.35 6.68 5.85
CA LYS A 92 -27.19 5.22 5.92
C LYS A 92 -25.87 4.90 6.57
N THR A 93 -25.89 4.25 7.71
CA THR A 93 -24.71 3.70 8.37
C THR A 93 -24.45 2.32 7.78
N LEU A 94 -23.23 2.09 7.27
CA LEU A 94 -22.78 0.78 6.83
C LEU A 94 -21.93 0.19 7.96
N ASP A 95 -22.48 -0.83 8.63
CA ASP A 95 -21.72 -1.64 9.57
C ASP A 95 -20.75 -2.53 8.78
N ALA A 96 -19.44 -2.27 8.91
CA ALA A 96 -18.42 -3.18 8.42
C ALA A 96 -18.33 -4.37 9.39
N ARG A 97 -18.67 -5.57 8.91
CA ARG A 97 -18.43 -6.84 9.61
C ARG A 97 -17.14 -7.46 9.15
#